data_191b3de99f0a803836ec7063b85b525d
#
_entry.id   191b3de99f0a803836ec7063b85b525d
#
_cell.length_a   1.000
_cell.length_b   1.000
_cell.length_c   1.000
_cell.angle_alpha   90.00
_cell.angle_beta   90.00
_cell.angle_gamma   90.00
#
_symmetry.space_group_name_H-M   'P 1'
#
loop_
_entity.id
_entity.type
_entity.pdbx_description
1 polymer ?
#
loop_
_entity_poly.entity_id
_entity_poly.type
_entity_poly.pdbx_seq_one_letter_code
_entity_poly.pdbx_strand_id
1 'polypeptide(L)'
;VGSEMCIRDRCKVEHDRLNALPDTVNRQQMLWGINQGATFKDLRIWHMKEIAKLDLPGYAIGGLAVGEPTEVMYEIIEAVEPYMPKDRPRYLMGVGTPSNIIESVARGVDFFDCVMPARNARHAKLFTWQGSINLKNAKYTRDDGPIDPQCVCPVCRRYSRAYLHHLFKAEEMLAMRLSVMHNLYFYNTLTRRIRDSLDTGTFGDFRAEYSQKLAEKI
;
A
#
# COMPACT_ATOMS: atom_id res chain seq x y z
N VAL A 1 22.22 -0.54 -14.90
CA VAL A 1 21.12 -0.74 -15.87
C VAL A 1 21.38 -1.95 -16.75
N GLY A 2 22.56 -2.08 -17.41
CA GLY A 2 22.88 -3.23 -18.27
C GLY A 2 22.97 -4.57 -17.52
N SER A 3 23.54 -4.60 -16.32
CA SER A 3 23.63 -5.81 -15.49
C SER A 3 22.26 -6.29 -14.99
N GLU A 4 21.34 -5.37 -14.66
CA GLU A 4 19.98 -5.73 -14.24
C GLU A 4 19.17 -6.38 -15.37
N MET A 5 19.36 -5.95 -16.61
CA MET A 5 18.70 -6.58 -17.76
C MET A 5 19.17 -8.02 -17.98
N CYS A 6 20.46 -8.28 -17.90
CA CYS A 6 21.00 -9.65 -18.01
C CYS A 6 20.53 -10.55 -16.86
N ILE A 7 20.44 -10.02 -15.63
CA ILE A 7 19.94 -10.77 -14.47
C ILE A 7 18.48 -11.12 -14.67
N ARG A 8 17.66 -10.17 -15.11
CA ARG A 8 16.23 -10.32 -15.35
C ARG A 8 15.94 -11.41 -16.38
N ASP A 9 16.59 -11.37 -17.52
CA ASP A 9 16.42 -12.36 -18.60
C ASP A 9 16.81 -13.75 -18.13
N ARG A 10 17.92 -13.87 -17.39
CA ARG A 10 18.33 -15.14 -16.76
C ARG A 10 17.32 -15.62 -15.72
N CYS A 11 16.74 -14.73 -14.91
CA CYS A 11 15.70 -15.10 -13.95
C CYS A 11 14.49 -15.70 -14.64
N LYS A 12 14.06 -15.13 -15.78
CA LYS A 12 12.94 -15.71 -16.56
C LYS A 12 13.29 -17.08 -17.12
N VAL A 13 14.43 -17.22 -17.75
CA VAL A 13 14.87 -18.51 -18.30
C VAL A 13 14.94 -19.59 -17.19
N GLU A 14 15.52 -19.25 -16.05
CA GLU A 14 15.65 -20.18 -14.93
C GLU A 14 14.30 -20.50 -14.27
N HIS A 15 13.41 -19.51 -14.12
CA HIS A 15 12.05 -19.71 -13.66
C HIS A 15 11.29 -20.70 -14.56
N ASP A 16 11.33 -20.50 -15.89
CA ASP A 16 10.64 -21.35 -16.85
C ASP A 16 11.24 -22.77 -16.83
N ARG A 17 12.56 -22.89 -16.75
CA ARG A 17 13.26 -24.18 -16.63
C ARG A 17 12.83 -24.94 -15.37
N LEU A 18 12.82 -24.27 -14.21
CA LEU A 18 12.44 -24.89 -12.94
C LEU A 18 10.98 -25.30 -12.90
N ASN A 19 10.07 -24.47 -13.45
CA ASN A 19 8.65 -24.79 -13.50
C ASN A 19 8.33 -25.97 -14.45
N ALA A 20 9.20 -26.27 -15.40
CA ALA A 20 9.05 -27.42 -16.28
C ALA A 20 9.51 -28.75 -15.65
N LEU A 21 10.23 -28.72 -14.52
CA LEU A 21 10.69 -29.96 -13.88
C LEU A 21 9.53 -30.74 -13.26
N PRO A 22 9.54 -32.07 -13.32
CA PRO A 22 8.46 -32.92 -12.82
C PRO A 22 8.27 -32.86 -11.29
N ASP A 23 9.34 -32.56 -10.56
CA ASP A 23 9.41 -32.47 -9.10
C ASP A 23 9.19 -31.05 -8.53
N THR A 24 8.86 -30.08 -9.37
CA THR A 24 8.55 -28.71 -8.91
C THR A 24 7.33 -28.70 -7.99
N VAL A 25 7.56 -28.26 -6.75
CA VAL A 25 6.53 -28.24 -5.68
C VAL A 25 5.43 -27.24 -5.98
N ASN A 26 5.75 -26.07 -6.50
CA ASN A 26 4.77 -25.03 -6.84
C ASN A 26 4.92 -24.61 -8.31
N ARG A 27 4.18 -25.26 -9.19
CA ARG A 27 4.16 -24.93 -10.63
C ARG A 27 3.34 -23.70 -10.98
N GLN A 28 2.61 -23.13 -10.02
CA GLN A 28 1.79 -21.95 -10.22
C GLN A 28 2.48 -20.67 -9.71
N GLN A 29 3.74 -20.76 -9.30
CA GLN A 29 4.48 -19.57 -8.91
C GLN A 29 4.66 -18.64 -10.12
N MET A 30 4.59 -17.34 -9.86
CA MET A 30 4.68 -16.31 -10.90
C MET A 30 5.90 -15.42 -10.68
N LEU A 31 6.66 -15.19 -11.76
CA LEU A 31 7.73 -14.20 -11.78
C LEU A 31 7.16 -12.86 -12.25
N TRP A 32 7.31 -11.79 -11.46
CA TRP A 32 6.89 -10.44 -11.83
C TRP A 32 8.09 -9.57 -12.20
N GLY A 33 7.90 -8.69 -13.19
CA GLY A 33 8.87 -7.69 -13.57
C GLY A 33 8.81 -6.48 -12.67
N ILE A 34 9.96 -5.98 -12.20
CA ILE A 34 10.01 -4.78 -11.36
C ILE A 34 10.63 -3.64 -12.16
N ASN A 35 9.83 -2.60 -12.43
CA ASN A 35 10.31 -1.36 -13.03
C ASN A 35 11.19 -0.60 -12.04
N GLN A 36 12.40 -0.23 -12.47
CA GLN A 36 13.38 0.54 -11.72
C GLN A 36 13.84 1.77 -12.51
N GLY A 37 14.52 2.72 -11.87
CA GLY A 37 15.05 3.92 -12.51
C GLY A 37 15.01 5.18 -11.63
N ALA A 38 14.91 5.00 -10.30
CA ALA A 38 14.78 6.09 -9.33
C ALA A 38 13.67 7.06 -9.74
N THR A 39 13.93 8.36 -9.79
CA THR A 39 12.99 9.42 -10.21
C THR A 39 13.26 9.92 -11.63
N PHE A 40 14.05 9.20 -12.44
CA PHE A 40 14.35 9.57 -13.82
C PHE A 40 13.32 8.97 -14.78
N LYS A 41 12.42 9.81 -15.30
CA LYS A 41 11.29 9.38 -16.15
C LYS A 41 11.73 8.64 -17.41
N ASP A 42 12.79 9.10 -18.06
CA ASP A 42 13.35 8.49 -19.28
C ASP A 42 13.88 7.05 -19.02
N LEU A 43 14.60 6.85 -17.92
CA LEU A 43 15.08 5.54 -17.51
C LEU A 43 13.92 4.61 -17.13
N ARG A 44 12.92 5.13 -16.41
CA ARG A 44 11.70 4.40 -16.03
C ARG A 44 10.93 3.91 -17.25
N ILE A 45 10.67 4.82 -18.19
CA ILE A 45 9.95 4.50 -19.42
C ILE A 45 10.73 3.48 -20.25
N TRP A 46 12.02 3.70 -20.45
CA TRP A 46 12.87 2.75 -21.17
C TRP A 46 12.85 1.36 -20.52
N HIS A 47 13.09 1.30 -19.21
CA HIS A 47 13.11 0.04 -18.47
C HIS A 47 11.74 -0.66 -18.50
N MET A 48 10.63 0.10 -18.41
CA MET A 48 9.28 -0.49 -18.49
C MET A 48 9.03 -1.14 -19.85
N LYS A 49 9.40 -0.47 -20.95
CA LYS A 49 9.30 -1.02 -22.30
C LYS A 49 10.11 -2.31 -22.45
N GLU A 50 11.28 -2.37 -21.83
CA GLU A 50 12.14 -3.55 -21.90
C GLU A 50 11.58 -4.73 -21.10
N ILE A 51 11.09 -4.51 -19.87
CA ILE A 51 10.51 -5.61 -19.08
C ILE A 51 9.15 -6.08 -19.61
N ALA A 52 8.39 -5.20 -20.27
CA ALA A 52 7.14 -5.59 -20.91
C ALA A 52 7.33 -6.62 -22.03
N LYS A 53 8.47 -6.61 -22.72
CA LYS A 53 8.82 -7.61 -23.76
C LYS A 53 8.93 -9.04 -23.23
N LEU A 54 9.08 -9.22 -21.91
CA LEU A 54 9.20 -10.54 -21.28
C LEU A 54 7.85 -11.25 -21.12
N ASP A 55 6.73 -10.57 -21.36
CA ASP A 55 5.37 -11.08 -21.21
C ASP A 55 5.16 -11.80 -19.87
N LEU A 56 5.40 -11.08 -18.79
CA LEU A 56 5.30 -11.60 -17.42
C LEU A 56 3.86 -11.53 -16.91
N PRO A 57 3.48 -12.40 -15.94
CA PRO A 57 2.12 -12.43 -15.39
C PRO A 57 1.74 -11.19 -14.56
N GLY A 58 2.70 -10.32 -14.21
CA GLY A 58 2.46 -9.08 -13.51
C GLY A 58 3.68 -8.16 -13.49
N TYR A 59 3.45 -6.89 -13.17
CA TYR A 59 4.50 -5.87 -13.16
C TYR A 59 4.44 -5.01 -11.91
N ALA A 60 5.60 -4.72 -11.34
CA ALA A 60 5.73 -3.85 -10.18
C ALA A 60 6.48 -2.56 -10.52
N ILE A 61 6.19 -1.51 -9.78
CA ILE A 61 6.95 -0.26 -9.73
C ILE A 61 7.71 -0.26 -8.41
N GLY A 62 9.02 -0.44 -8.45
CA GLY A 62 9.88 -0.47 -7.28
C GLY A 62 10.73 0.79 -7.14
N GLY A 63 11.45 0.95 -6.02
CA GLY A 63 12.38 2.04 -5.79
C GLY A 63 11.74 3.42 -5.71
N LEU A 64 10.48 3.49 -5.25
CA LEU A 64 9.75 4.70 -4.85
C LEU A 64 9.37 4.61 -3.37
N ALA A 65 8.82 5.70 -2.81
CA ALA A 65 8.50 5.84 -1.38
C ALA A 65 9.73 5.65 -0.45
N VAL A 66 10.90 6.10 -0.92
CA VAL A 66 12.19 6.01 -0.21
C VAL A 66 12.74 7.38 0.21
N GLY A 67 11.92 8.44 0.10
CA GLY A 67 12.27 9.79 0.54
C GLY A 67 11.95 10.91 -0.45
N GLU A 68 11.54 10.58 -1.66
CA GLU A 68 11.07 11.55 -2.64
C GLU A 68 9.71 12.16 -2.21
N PRO A 69 9.39 13.40 -2.66
CA PRO A 69 8.06 13.97 -2.51
C PRO A 69 6.98 13.09 -3.16
N THR A 70 5.79 13.07 -2.56
CA THR A 70 4.65 12.25 -3.04
C THR A 70 4.27 12.59 -4.48
N GLU A 71 4.36 13.84 -4.87
CA GLU A 71 4.08 14.34 -6.21
C GLU A 71 5.01 13.71 -7.25
N VAL A 72 6.30 13.59 -6.91
CA VAL A 72 7.29 12.93 -7.77
C VAL A 72 6.96 11.45 -7.95
N MET A 73 6.54 10.77 -6.88
CA MET A 73 6.07 9.39 -6.99
C MET A 73 4.89 9.26 -7.97
N TYR A 74 3.90 10.15 -7.87
CA TYR A 74 2.74 10.15 -8.78
C TYR A 74 3.15 10.42 -10.23
N GLU A 75 4.04 11.38 -10.46
CA GLU A 75 4.57 11.68 -11.79
C GLU A 75 5.30 10.48 -12.42
N ILE A 76 6.01 9.70 -11.62
CA ILE A 76 6.66 8.47 -12.10
C ILE A 76 5.64 7.39 -12.45
N ILE A 77 4.61 7.20 -11.61
CA ILE A 77 3.53 6.25 -11.92
C ILE A 77 2.86 6.63 -13.24
N GLU A 78 2.48 7.91 -13.42
CA GLU A 78 1.88 8.43 -14.64
C GLU A 78 2.79 8.29 -15.87
N ALA A 79 4.11 8.43 -15.68
CA ALA A 79 5.07 8.28 -16.78
C ALA A 79 5.22 6.83 -17.24
N VAL A 80 5.09 5.84 -16.37
CA VAL A 80 5.27 4.42 -16.73
C VAL A 80 3.96 3.70 -17.05
N GLU A 81 2.84 4.17 -16.52
CA GLU A 81 1.52 3.55 -16.67
C GLU A 81 1.16 3.25 -18.14
N PRO A 82 1.36 4.16 -19.12
CA PRO A 82 1.01 3.90 -20.51
C PRO A 82 1.78 2.74 -21.15
N TYR A 83 2.91 2.35 -20.56
CA TYR A 83 3.78 1.27 -21.05
C TYR A 83 3.61 -0.03 -20.26
N MET A 84 2.82 -0.01 -19.21
CA MET A 84 2.46 -1.22 -18.45
C MET A 84 1.32 -1.97 -19.16
N PRO A 85 1.43 -3.30 -19.38
CA PRO A 85 0.34 -4.10 -19.92
C PRO A 85 -0.95 -3.91 -19.11
N LYS A 86 -2.07 -3.61 -19.79
CA LYS A 86 -3.35 -3.29 -19.14
C LYS A 86 -4.09 -4.52 -18.63
N ASP A 87 -3.80 -5.67 -19.19
CA ASP A 87 -4.38 -6.98 -18.86
C ASP A 87 -3.57 -7.72 -17.77
N ARG A 88 -2.56 -7.06 -17.19
CA ARG A 88 -1.70 -7.62 -16.15
C ARG A 88 -1.79 -6.80 -14.86
N PRO A 89 -1.77 -7.45 -13.68
CA PRO A 89 -1.78 -6.74 -12.41
C PRO A 89 -0.54 -5.87 -12.23
N ARG A 90 -0.75 -4.71 -11.60
CA ARG A 90 0.23 -3.63 -11.40
C ARG A 90 0.44 -3.39 -9.92
N TYR A 91 1.65 -3.54 -9.45
CA TYR A 91 2.01 -3.50 -8.04
C TYR A 91 2.91 -2.30 -7.74
N LEU A 92 2.52 -1.43 -6.83
CA LEU A 92 3.35 -0.34 -6.31
C LEU A 92 3.96 -0.78 -4.97
N MET A 93 5.26 -0.99 -4.96
CA MET A 93 5.99 -1.55 -3.82
C MET A 93 6.20 -0.51 -2.72
N GLY A 94 5.98 -0.92 -1.47
CA GLY A 94 6.30 -0.13 -0.28
C GLY A 94 5.35 1.04 0.02
N VAL A 95 4.25 1.19 -0.71
CA VAL A 95 3.29 2.29 -0.55
C VAL A 95 2.02 1.79 0.13
N GLY A 96 1.41 2.47 1.07
CA GLY A 96 1.80 3.70 1.71
C GLY A 96 0.70 4.23 2.63
N THR A 97 0.54 5.54 2.62
CA THR A 97 -0.57 6.16 3.37
C THR A 97 -1.92 5.86 2.71
N PRO A 98 -3.04 5.95 3.45
CA PRO A 98 -4.38 5.77 2.86
C PRO A 98 -4.62 6.66 1.62
N SER A 99 -4.20 7.92 1.68
CA SER A 99 -4.28 8.86 0.56
C SER A 99 -3.45 8.40 -0.64
N ASN A 100 -2.20 7.96 -0.40
CA ASN A 100 -1.33 7.49 -1.48
C ASN A 100 -1.90 6.24 -2.17
N ILE A 101 -2.57 5.35 -1.43
CA ILE A 101 -3.24 4.19 -2.01
C ILE A 101 -4.38 4.64 -2.95
N ILE A 102 -5.27 5.53 -2.49
CA ILE A 102 -6.38 6.05 -3.31
C ILE A 102 -5.83 6.70 -4.59
N GLU A 103 -4.84 7.58 -4.45
CA GLU A 103 -4.24 8.31 -5.57
C GLU A 103 -3.48 7.41 -6.55
N SER A 104 -2.87 6.33 -6.05
CA SER A 104 -2.17 5.36 -6.90
C SER A 104 -3.16 4.45 -7.64
N VAL A 105 -4.28 4.08 -7.02
CA VAL A 105 -5.37 3.37 -7.71
C VAL A 105 -5.95 4.22 -8.83
N ALA A 106 -6.13 5.53 -8.61
CA ALA A 106 -6.57 6.46 -9.65
C ALA A 106 -5.62 6.50 -10.86
N ARG A 107 -4.37 6.07 -10.67
CA ARG A 107 -3.31 5.99 -11.70
C ARG A 107 -3.07 4.58 -12.22
N GLY A 108 -4.00 3.65 -11.94
CA GLY A 108 -3.99 2.30 -12.50
C GLY A 108 -3.13 1.28 -11.72
N VAL A 109 -2.87 1.50 -10.44
CA VAL A 109 -2.20 0.53 -9.57
C VAL A 109 -3.22 -0.38 -8.88
N ASP A 110 -2.95 -1.69 -8.84
CA ASP A 110 -3.84 -2.72 -8.30
C ASP A 110 -3.40 -3.28 -6.94
N PHE A 111 -2.08 -3.37 -6.70
CA PHE A 111 -1.49 -4.04 -5.55
C PHE A 111 -0.56 -3.13 -4.75
N PHE A 112 -0.55 -3.34 -3.44
CA PHE A 112 0.28 -2.60 -2.50
C PHE A 112 0.79 -3.52 -1.40
N ASP A 113 2.00 -3.23 -0.91
CA ASP A 113 2.47 -3.67 0.39
C ASP A 113 2.95 -2.46 1.19
N CYS A 114 2.80 -2.50 2.51
CA CYS A 114 3.32 -1.42 3.34
C CYS A 114 3.47 -1.84 4.80
N VAL A 115 4.58 -1.44 5.41
CA VAL A 115 4.80 -1.61 6.85
C VAL A 115 4.06 -0.56 7.70
N MET A 116 3.57 0.52 7.08
CA MET A 116 3.01 1.68 7.80
C MET A 116 1.85 1.35 8.74
N PRO A 117 0.88 0.49 8.38
CA PRO A 117 -0.22 0.18 9.29
C PRO A 117 0.27 -0.34 10.64
N ALA A 118 1.16 -1.31 10.63
CA ALA A 118 1.73 -1.90 11.84
C ALA A 118 2.80 -0.99 12.49
N ARG A 119 3.68 -0.38 11.71
CA ARG A 119 4.72 0.52 12.20
C ARG A 119 4.13 1.74 12.90
N ASN A 120 3.17 2.42 12.29
CA ASN A 120 2.52 3.60 12.87
C ASN A 120 1.71 3.24 14.12
N ALA A 121 1.00 2.11 14.11
CA ALA A 121 0.25 1.63 15.26
C ALA A 121 1.13 1.43 16.50
N ARG A 122 2.33 0.87 16.35
CA ARG A 122 3.30 0.73 17.45
C ARG A 122 3.74 2.06 18.03
N HIS A 123 3.62 3.14 17.29
CA HIS A 123 3.91 4.52 17.74
C HIS A 123 2.65 5.32 18.08
N ALA A 124 1.52 4.65 18.32
CA ALA A 124 0.23 5.25 18.67
C ALA A 124 -0.42 6.10 17.56
N LYS A 125 0.08 6.05 16.31
CA LYS A 125 -0.57 6.70 15.18
C LYS A 125 -1.59 5.74 14.55
N LEU A 126 -2.87 6.11 14.61
CA LEU A 126 -3.98 5.32 14.11
C LEU A 126 -4.71 6.06 12.99
N PHE A 127 -5.25 5.28 12.06
CA PHE A 127 -5.99 5.81 10.91
C PHE A 127 -7.50 5.69 11.15
N THR A 128 -8.22 6.74 10.83
CA THR A 128 -9.68 6.81 10.92
C THR A 128 -10.26 7.35 9.61
N TRP A 129 -11.56 7.22 9.42
CA TRP A 129 -12.26 7.79 8.24
C TRP A 129 -12.30 9.32 8.23
N GLN A 130 -11.81 9.97 9.27
CA GLN A 130 -11.69 11.42 9.37
C GLN A 130 -10.25 11.94 9.25
N GLY A 131 -9.26 11.04 9.18
CA GLY A 131 -7.85 11.36 9.18
C GLY A 131 -7.07 10.51 10.17
N SER A 132 -5.84 10.90 10.50
CA SER A 132 -5.01 10.15 11.45
C SER A 132 -4.96 10.82 12.82
N ILE A 133 -4.99 10.00 13.89
CA ILE A 133 -4.87 10.43 15.28
C ILE A 133 -3.57 9.91 15.90
N ASN A 134 -3.07 10.59 16.94
CA ASN A 134 -2.01 10.06 17.78
C ASN A 134 -2.52 9.91 19.21
N LEU A 135 -2.71 8.67 19.64
CA LEU A 135 -3.27 8.35 20.97
C LEU A 135 -2.38 8.77 22.14
N LYS A 136 -1.14 9.21 21.93
CA LYS A 136 -0.31 9.81 23.00
C LYS A 136 -0.72 11.24 23.35
N ASN A 137 -1.57 11.89 22.55
CA ASN A 137 -2.03 13.25 22.82
C ASN A 137 -2.90 13.30 24.07
N ALA A 138 -2.67 14.30 24.92
CA ALA A 138 -3.38 14.48 26.20
C ALA A 138 -4.90 14.64 26.06
N LYS A 139 -5.39 15.09 24.90
CA LYS A 139 -6.83 15.21 24.63
C LYS A 139 -7.60 13.88 24.76
N TYR A 140 -6.91 12.73 24.65
CA TYR A 140 -7.51 11.41 24.76
C TYR A 140 -7.52 10.82 26.17
N THR A 141 -6.97 11.53 27.17
CA THR A 141 -6.87 11.03 28.55
C THR A 141 -8.22 10.64 29.17
N ARG A 142 -9.29 11.33 28.79
CA ARG A 142 -10.67 11.10 29.29
C ARG A 142 -11.68 10.94 28.13
N ASP A 143 -11.23 10.48 26.98
CA ASP A 143 -12.05 10.27 25.79
C ASP A 143 -12.57 8.83 25.76
N ASP A 144 -13.82 8.64 26.20
CA ASP A 144 -14.47 7.33 26.26
C ASP A 144 -14.98 6.83 24.88
N GLY A 145 -14.80 7.63 23.82
CA GLY A 145 -15.16 7.25 22.47
C GLY A 145 -14.24 6.19 21.88
N PRO A 146 -14.69 5.45 20.85
CA PRO A 146 -13.85 4.49 20.12
C PRO A 146 -12.76 5.21 19.32
N ILE A 147 -11.75 4.45 18.83
CA ILE A 147 -10.72 5.01 17.93
C ILE A 147 -11.38 5.75 16.76
N ASP A 148 -12.35 5.10 16.11
CA ASP A 148 -13.13 5.66 15.02
C ASP A 148 -14.59 5.25 15.18
N PRO A 149 -15.54 6.20 15.30
CA PRO A 149 -16.97 5.91 15.41
C PRO A 149 -17.55 5.16 14.20
N GLN A 150 -16.93 5.28 13.03
CA GLN A 150 -17.37 4.60 11.81
C GLN A 150 -16.74 3.20 11.65
N CYS A 151 -15.82 2.82 12.54
CA CYS A 151 -15.11 1.56 12.46
C CYS A 151 -15.77 0.49 13.32
N VAL A 152 -16.04 -0.66 12.73
CA VAL A 152 -16.65 -1.81 13.43
C VAL A 152 -15.65 -2.91 13.80
N CYS A 153 -14.35 -2.60 13.82
CA CYS A 153 -13.34 -3.57 14.22
C CYS A 153 -13.51 -4.00 15.69
N PRO A 154 -12.97 -5.16 16.09
CA PRO A 154 -13.07 -5.64 17.46
C PRO A 154 -12.53 -4.66 18.52
N VAL A 155 -11.57 -3.82 18.14
CA VAL A 155 -10.98 -2.81 19.05
C VAL A 155 -11.95 -1.65 19.27
N CYS A 156 -12.48 -1.04 18.20
CA CYS A 156 -13.44 0.08 18.32
C CYS A 156 -14.73 -0.33 19.02
N ARG A 157 -15.13 -1.60 18.92
CA ARG A 157 -16.33 -2.10 19.62
C ARG A 157 -16.16 -2.31 21.12
N ARG A 158 -14.92 -2.38 21.64
CA ARG A 158 -14.67 -2.83 23.02
C ARG A 158 -13.85 -1.86 23.85
N TYR A 159 -13.04 -1.00 23.22
CA TYR A 159 -12.05 -0.19 23.92
C TYR A 159 -12.19 1.29 23.54
N SER A 160 -12.08 2.15 24.55
CA SER A 160 -12.08 3.60 24.37
C SER A 160 -10.70 4.14 24.02
N ARG A 161 -10.66 5.35 23.49
CA ARG A 161 -9.41 6.10 23.26
C ARG A 161 -8.68 6.34 24.59
N ALA A 162 -9.41 6.64 25.68
CA ALA A 162 -8.84 6.83 27.01
C ALA A 162 -8.12 5.56 27.50
N TYR A 163 -8.74 4.38 27.35
CA TYR A 163 -8.12 3.12 27.74
C TYR A 163 -6.84 2.84 26.96
N LEU A 164 -6.88 3.00 25.63
CA LEU A 164 -5.71 2.78 24.79
C LEU A 164 -4.61 3.82 25.07
N HIS A 165 -4.98 5.10 25.31
CA HIS A 165 -4.05 6.14 25.73
C HIS A 165 -3.36 5.75 27.05
N HIS A 166 -4.13 5.26 28.04
CA HIS A 166 -3.58 4.75 29.31
C HIS A 166 -2.57 3.64 29.08
N LEU A 167 -2.90 2.64 28.25
CA LEU A 167 -1.99 1.54 27.94
C LEU A 167 -0.68 2.02 27.30
N PHE A 168 -0.73 3.01 26.40
CA PHE A 168 0.48 3.61 25.83
C PHE A 168 1.30 4.38 26.87
N LYS A 169 0.66 5.03 27.84
CA LYS A 169 1.34 5.73 28.95
C LYS A 169 1.97 4.76 29.94
N ALA A 170 1.34 3.62 30.17
CA ALA A 170 1.84 2.54 31.02
C ALA A 170 2.85 1.63 30.30
N GLU A 171 3.17 1.94 29.03
CA GLU A 171 4.09 1.16 28.18
C GLU A 171 3.68 -0.32 28.00
N GLU A 172 2.37 -0.59 28.09
CA GLU A 172 1.83 -1.93 27.94
C GLU A 172 1.87 -2.40 26.46
N MET A 173 2.42 -3.57 26.20
CA MET A 173 2.49 -4.16 24.86
C MET A 173 1.10 -4.36 24.21
N LEU A 174 0.07 -4.53 25.05
CA LEU A 174 -1.32 -4.65 24.59
C LEU A 174 -1.77 -3.43 23.78
N ALA A 175 -1.30 -2.22 24.12
CA ALA A 175 -1.57 -0.99 23.34
C ALA A 175 -1.17 -1.15 21.87
N MET A 176 0.04 -1.66 21.63
CA MET A 176 0.56 -1.86 20.28
C MET A 176 -0.24 -2.93 19.53
N ARG A 177 -0.55 -4.06 20.18
CA ARG A 177 -1.32 -5.15 19.60
C ARG A 177 -2.70 -4.68 19.15
N LEU A 178 -3.46 -4.01 20.02
CA LEU A 178 -4.79 -3.49 19.72
C LEU A 178 -4.74 -2.45 18.61
N SER A 179 -3.75 -1.56 18.66
CA SER A 179 -3.55 -0.53 17.62
C SER A 179 -3.23 -1.13 16.25
N VAL A 180 -2.40 -2.18 16.18
CA VAL A 180 -2.10 -2.89 14.94
C VAL A 180 -3.37 -3.57 14.39
N MET A 181 -4.15 -4.23 15.24
CA MET A 181 -5.42 -4.84 14.84
C MET A 181 -6.37 -3.83 14.21
N HIS A 182 -6.49 -2.63 14.82
CA HIS A 182 -7.33 -1.57 14.26
C HIS A 182 -6.81 -1.06 12.92
N ASN A 183 -5.52 -0.72 12.81
CA ASN A 183 -4.96 -0.18 11.58
C ASN A 183 -5.03 -1.19 10.42
N LEU A 184 -4.77 -2.47 10.66
CA LEU A 184 -4.91 -3.51 9.64
C LEU A 184 -6.37 -3.65 9.20
N TYR A 185 -7.32 -3.60 10.13
CA TYR A 185 -8.75 -3.61 9.80
C TYR A 185 -9.13 -2.40 8.94
N PHE A 186 -8.64 -1.21 9.31
CA PHE A 186 -8.87 0.02 8.54
C PHE A 186 -8.36 -0.12 7.11
N TYR A 187 -7.12 -0.56 6.90
CA TYR A 187 -6.53 -0.70 5.57
C TYR A 187 -7.27 -1.76 4.73
N ASN A 188 -7.62 -2.89 5.31
CA ASN A 188 -8.42 -3.90 4.61
C ASN A 188 -9.83 -3.38 4.24
N THR A 189 -10.43 -2.54 5.10
CA THR A 189 -11.71 -1.90 4.80
C THR A 189 -11.56 -0.84 3.73
N LEU A 190 -10.48 -0.05 3.75
CA LEU A 190 -10.16 0.94 2.74
C LEU A 190 -10.05 0.29 1.35
N THR A 191 -9.23 -0.74 1.23
CA THR A 191 -9.06 -1.44 -0.06
C THR A 191 -10.34 -2.08 -0.55
N ARG A 192 -11.17 -2.63 0.35
CA ARG A 192 -12.50 -3.15 0.00
C ARG A 192 -13.40 -2.05 -0.55
N ARG A 193 -13.52 -0.91 0.16
CA ARG A 193 -14.34 0.22 -0.31
C ARG A 193 -13.85 0.80 -1.65
N ILE A 194 -12.54 0.84 -1.87
CA ILE A 194 -11.97 1.22 -3.16
C ILE A 194 -12.46 0.26 -4.24
N ARG A 195 -12.35 -1.06 -4.04
CA ARG A 195 -12.84 -2.06 -4.99
C ARG A 195 -14.32 -1.93 -5.25
N ASP A 196 -15.13 -1.86 -4.19
CA ASP A 196 -16.59 -1.70 -4.31
C ASP A 196 -16.93 -0.43 -5.12
N SER A 197 -16.21 0.67 -4.92
CA SER A 197 -16.43 1.92 -5.67
C SER A 197 -15.99 1.84 -7.14
N LEU A 198 -14.95 1.06 -7.45
CA LEU A 198 -14.55 0.76 -8.83
C LEU A 198 -15.61 -0.09 -9.53
N ASP A 199 -16.10 -1.14 -8.87
CA ASP A 199 -17.10 -2.06 -9.40
C ASP A 199 -18.46 -1.35 -9.67
N THR A 200 -18.78 -0.33 -8.85
CA THR A 200 -20.01 0.47 -9.01
C THR A 200 -19.84 1.73 -9.85
N GLY A 201 -18.62 2.01 -10.35
CA GLY A 201 -18.33 3.22 -11.11
C GLY A 201 -18.34 4.53 -10.32
N THR A 202 -18.30 4.46 -8.97
CA THR A 202 -18.35 5.62 -8.05
C THR A 202 -16.99 6.00 -7.48
N PHE A 203 -15.90 5.47 -8.01
CA PHE A 203 -14.56 5.70 -7.49
C PHE A 203 -14.15 7.19 -7.54
N GLY A 204 -14.63 7.96 -8.54
CA GLY A 204 -14.38 9.40 -8.62
C GLY A 204 -14.86 10.15 -7.38
N ASP A 205 -16.10 9.85 -6.93
CA ASP A 205 -16.70 10.45 -5.74
C ASP A 205 -15.98 9.99 -4.46
N PHE A 206 -15.64 8.71 -4.37
CA PHE A 206 -14.86 8.16 -3.26
C PHE A 206 -13.50 8.85 -3.14
N ARG A 207 -12.77 9.01 -4.24
CA ARG A 207 -11.49 9.72 -4.29
C ARG A 207 -11.64 11.17 -3.85
N ALA A 208 -12.63 11.90 -4.36
CA ALA A 208 -12.89 13.31 -4.02
C ALA A 208 -13.18 13.47 -2.52
N GLU A 209 -13.93 12.56 -1.91
CA GLU A 209 -14.25 12.59 -0.49
C GLU A 209 -13.05 12.23 0.41
N TYR A 210 -12.29 11.17 0.08
CA TYR A 210 -11.38 10.56 1.03
C TYR A 210 -9.90 10.85 0.77
N SER A 211 -9.48 11.21 -0.44
CA SER A 211 -8.05 11.35 -0.74
C SER A 211 -7.38 12.40 0.14
N GLN A 212 -7.90 13.62 0.19
CA GLN A 212 -7.37 14.69 1.02
C GLN A 212 -7.65 14.46 2.50
N LYS A 213 -8.87 14.07 2.84
CA LYS A 213 -9.33 13.84 4.22
C LYS A 213 -8.46 12.83 4.97
N LEU A 214 -8.09 11.72 4.32
CA LEU A 214 -7.26 10.69 4.94
C LEU A 214 -5.76 11.05 5.00
N ALA A 215 -5.34 12.14 4.39
CA ALA A 215 -3.99 12.69 4.54
C ALA A 215 -3.86 13.53 5.83
N GLU A 216 -4.95 14.03 6.37
CA GLU A 216 -4.97 14.97 7.50
C GLU A 216 -4.59 14.29 8.83
N LYS A 217 -4.11 15.14 9.74
CA LYS A 217 -3.91 14.80 11.17
C LYS A 217 -4.96 15.56 11.98
N ILE A 218 -5.73 14.86 12.81
CA ILE A 218 -6.82 15.40 13.62
C ILE A 218 -6.57 15.22 15.13
#